data_25cf5568ad6407559d2ad6dca1522f91
#
_entry.id   25cf5568ad6407559d2ad6dca1522f91
#
_cell.length_a   1.000
_cell.length_b   1.000
_cell.length_c   1.000
_cell.angle_alpha   90.00
_cell.angle_beta   90.00
_cell.angle_gamma   90.00
#
_symmetry.space_group_name_H-M   'P 1'
#
loop_
_entity.id
_entity.type
_entity.pdbx_description
1 polymer ?
#
loop_
_entity_poly.entity_id
_entity_poly.type
_entity_poly.pdbx_seq_one_letter_code
_entity_poly.pdbx_strand_id
1 'polypeptide(L)'
;MQVIKDGETLRIGPLEVTAHLTPGHTAGGTSWSWKSCEEARCLHIAYVDSLTPVSSDTFLFTRNATYPNVLKDFEQSFATVSALPCDILLTPHPEASDLWSRLERREHGDPNALVDAAACRHLADAARERLLKRVVKESSEQGSAAKGT
;
A
#
# COMPACT_ATOMS: atom_id res chain seq x y z
N MET A 1 0.50 -5.11 26.22
CA MET A 1 0.69 -4.81 24.78
C MET A 1 -0.57 -4.11 24.32
N GLN A 2 -0.47 -2.91 23.74
CA GLN A 2 -1.62 -2.16 23.23
C GLN A 2 -1.74 -2.42 21.73
N VAL A 3 -2.93 -2.79 21.28
CA VAL A 3 -3.23 -3.02 19.86
C VAL A 3 -3.81 -1.72 19.32
N ILE A 4 -3.27 -1.24 18.20
CA ILE A 4 -3.78 -0.05 17.53
C ILE A 4 -5.03 -0.38 16.71
N LYS A 5 -5.95 0.59 16.64
CA LYS A 5 -7.18 0.49 15.83
C LYS A 5 -7.06 1.31 14.55
N ASP A 6 -7.88 0.95 13.57
CA ASP A 6 -8.00 1.76 12.35
C ASP A 6 -8.44 3.19 12.67
N GLY A 7 -7.77 4.16 12.05
CA GLY A 7 -7.98 5.59 12.30
C GLY A 7 -7.45 6.11 13.63
N GLU A 8 -6.83 5.27 14.46
CA GLU A 8 -6.27 5.71 15.74
C GLU A 8 -5.01 6.56 15.52
N THR A 9 -4.93 7.69 16.23
CA THR A 9 -3.78 8.60 16.16
C THR A 9 -2.92 8.45 17.40
N LEU A 10 -1.65 8.13 17.19
CA LEU A 10 -0.62 8.11 18.22
C LEU A 10 0.09 9.46 18.29
N ARG A 11 0.37 9.91 19.51
CA ARG A 11 1.16 11.12 19.78
C ARG A 11 2.54 10.75 20.31
N ILE A 12 3.58 11.18 19.61
CA ILE A 12 4.98 10.96 19.97
C ILE A 12 5.66 12.32 19.99
N GLY A 13 5.68 12.96 21.16
CA GLY A 13 6.10 14.36 21.27
C GLY A 13 5.19 15.27 20.44
N PRO A 14 5.73 16.10 19.54
CA PRO A 14 4.95 16.96 18.64
C PRO A 14 4.36 16.23 17.44
N LEU A 15 4.72 14.99 17.21
CA LEU A 15 4.28 14.21 16.05
C LEU A 15 2.97 13.49 16.34
N GLU A 16 2.01 13.65 15.46
CA GLU A 16 0.74 12.91 15.44
C GLU A 16 0.74 11.98 14.22
N VAL A 17 0.68 10.66 14.46
CA VAL A 17 0.70 9.64 13.41
C VAL A 17 -0.57 8.84 13.46
N THR A 18 -1.32 8.79 12.36
CA THR A 18 -2.58 8.05 12.25
C THR A 18 -2.34 6.70 11.58
N ALA A 19 -2.84 5.64 12.21
CA ALA A 19 -2.80 4.28 11.68
C ALA A 19 -3.98 4.05 10.72
N HIS A 20 -3.70 3.36 9.62
CA HIS A 20 -4.69 2.90 8.65
C HIS A 20 -4.47 1.41 8.45
N LEU A 21 -5.44 0.59 8.83
CA LEU A 21 -5.33 -0.85 8.59
C LEU A 21 -5.43 -1.13 7.10
N THR A 22 -4.37 -1.71 6.54
CA THR A 22 -4.24 -2.05 5.11
C THR A 22 -3.88 -3.53 4.95
N PRO A 23 -4.79 -4.46 5.39
CA PRO A 23 -4.56 -5.89 5.26
C PRO A 23 -4.59 -6.34 3.80
N GLY A 24 -4.06 -7.53 3.54
CA GLY A 24 -4.02 -8.14 2.20
C GLY A 24 -2.68 -8.78 1.91
N HIS A 25 -1.60 -8.01 1.83
CA HIS A 25 -0.23 -8.55 1.76
C HIS A 25 0.09 -9.39 3.00
N THR A 26 -0.27 -8.87 4.16
CA THR A 26 -0.37 -9.60 5.42
C THR A 26 -1.70 -9.29 6.09
N ALA A 27 -2.20 -10.16 6.95
CA ALA A 27 -3.45 -9.93 7.68
C ALA A 27 -3.39 -8.74 8.65
N GLY A 28 -2.18 -8.32 9.07
CA GLY A 28 -1.95 -7.20 9.98
C GLY A 28 -1.32 -5.98 9.32
N GLY A 29 -1.35 -5.88 7.99
CA GLY A 29 -0.80 -4.75 7.26
C GLY A 29 -1.35 -3.43 7.78
N THR A 30 -0.47 -2.46 8.01
CA THR A 30 -0.83 -1.15 8.57
C THR A 30 0.00 -0.07 7.91
N SER A 31 -0.68 0.90 7.32
CA SER A 31 -0.10 2.11 6.76
C SER A 31 -0.23 3.26 7.75
N TRP A 32 0.56 4.30 7.59
CA TRP A 32 0.63 5.42 8.51
C TRP A 32 0.61 6.74 7.77
N SER A 33 -0.08 7.72 8.31
CA SER A 33 -0.04 9.07 7.76
C SER A 33 0.18 10.11 8.85
N TRP A 34 0.85 11.19 8.48
CA TRP A 34 1.06 12.33 9.35
C TRP A 34 1.25 13.61 8.53
N LYS A 35 1.13 14.74 9.21
CA LYS A 35 1.43 16.04 8.65
C LYS A 35 2.79 16.50 9.16
N SER A 36 3.64 16.95 8.25
CA SER A 36 4.93 17.55 8.56
C SER A 36 4.99 18.95 8.00
N CYS A 37 5.47 19.90 8.82
CA CYS A 37 5.56 21.31 8.45
C CYS A 37 7.00 21.80 8.59
N GLU A 38 7.45 22.56 7.59
CA GLU A 38 8.68 23.33 7.62
C GLU A 38 8.30 24.78 7.37
N GLU A 39 8.53 25.64 8.35
CA GLU A 39 8.04 27.03 8.36
C GLU A 39 6.50 27.10 8.11
N ALA A 40 6.09 27.75 7.03
CA ALA A 40 4.68 27.89 6.63
C ALA A 40 4.19 26.77 5.69
N ARG A 41 5.08 25.89 5.21
CA ARG A 41 4.75 24.81 4.29
C ARG A 41 4.48 23.52 5.06
N CYS A 42 3.30 22.97 4.90
CA CYS A 42 2.92 21.69 5.48
C CYS A 42 2.59 20.68 4.38
N LEU A 43 3.06 19.44 4.54
CA LEU A 43 2.82 18.33 3.61
C LEU A 43 2.26 17.12 4.39
N HIS A 44 1.36 16.38 3.74
CA HIS A 44 0.88 15.10 4.23
C HIS A 44 1.81 14.00 3.73
N ILE A 45 2.34 13.22 4.66
CA ILE A 45 3.22 12.11 4.37
C ILE A 45 2.45 10.83 4.67
N ALA A 46 2.50 9.88 3.74
CA ALA A 46 1.97 8.54 3.92
C ALA A 46 3.09 7.52 3.79
N TYR A 47 3.29 6.71 4.83
CA TYR A 47 4.04 5.47 4.76
C TYR A 47 3.06 4.34 4.52
N VAL A 48 3.04 3.83 3.29
CA VAL A 48 2.10 2.79 2.87
C VAL A 48 2.79 1.44 2.93
N ASP A 49 2.23 0.51 3.73
CA ASP A 49 2.68 -0.87 3.77
C ASP A 49 2.50 -1.57 2.42
N SER A 50 3.14 -2.71 2.22
CA SER A 50 3.09 -3.42 0.95
C SER A 50 1.64 -3.75 0.54
N LEU A 51 1.29 -3.35 -0.68
CA LEU A 51 0.03 -3.72 -1.34
C LEU A 51 0.26 -4.80 -2.41
N THR A 52 1.43 -5.45 -2.43
CA THR A 52 1.81 -6.38 -3.48
C THR A 52 1.20 -7.76 -3.24
N PRO A 53 0.44 -8.34 -4.19
CA PRO A 53 -0.12 -9.67 -4.08
C PRO A 53 0.93 -10.75 -4.41
N VAL A 54 2.00 -10.81 -3.60
CA VAL A 54 3.07 -11.81 -3.71
C VAL A 54 2.83 -12.93 -2.72
N SER A 55 2.96 -14.17 -3.18
CA SER A 55 2.86 -15.36 -2.35
C SER A 55 3.58 -16.53 -3.02
N SER A 56 3.69 -17.67 -2.29
CA SER A 56 4.12 -18.93 -2.88
C SER A 56 3.14 -19.42 -3.96
N ASP A 57 3.60 -20.31 -4.84
CA ASP A 57 2.76 -20.88 -5.90
C ASP A 57 1.56 -21.69 -5.36
N THR A 58 1.67 -22.18 -4.14
CA THR A 58 0.59 -22.93 -3.46
C THR A 58 -0.44 -22.05 -2.77
N PHE A 59 -0.16 -20.75 -2.59
CA PHE A 59 -1.12 -19.80 -2.02
C PHE A 59 -1.96 -19.21 -3.16
N LEU A 60 -3.24 -19.57 -3.19
CA LEU A 60 -4.20 -19.04 -4.16
C LEU A 60 -5.03 -17.94 -3.51
N PHE A 61 -5.03 -16.74 -4.09
CA PHE A 61 -5.86 -15.63 -3.63
C PHE A 61 -7.35 -15.90 -3.83
N THR A 62 -7.70 -16.64 -4.89
CA THR A 62 -9.08 -17.00 -5.23
C THR A 62 -9.68 -18.07 -4.30
N ARG A 63 -8.82 -18.85 -3.63
CA ARG A 63 -9.25 -19.97 -2.79
C ARG A 63 -8.22 -20.24 -1.69
N ASN A 64 -8.29 -19.51 -0.62
CA ASN A 64 -7.37 -19.66 0.51
C ASN A 64 -8.11 -19.95 1.81
N ALA A 65 -7.85 -21.13 2.40
CA ALA A 65 -8.47 -21.51 3.67
C ALA A 65 -7.82 -20.79 4.87
N THR A 66 -6.54 -20.45 4.77
CA THR A 66 -5.79 -19.77 5.84
C THR A 66 -6.11 -18.28 5.91
N TYR A 67 -6.39 -17.67 4.75
CA TYR A 67 -6.75 -16.25 4.65
C TYR A 67 -7.95 -16.06 3.70
N PRO A 68 -9.17 -16.47 4.11
CA PRO A 68 -10.33 -16.51 3.22
C PRO A 68 -10.80 -15.13 2.74
N ASN A 69 -10.50 -14.07 3.48
CA ASN A 69 -10.92 -12.70 3.16
C ASN A 69 -9.88 -11.90 2.38
N VAL A 70 -8.76 -12.50 1.96
CA VAL A 70 -7.62 -11.80 1.38
C VAL A 70 -7.98 -10.85 0.22
N LEU A 71 -8.86 -11.25 -0.69
CA LEU A 71 -9.28 -10.40 -1.81
C LEU A 71 -10.08 -9.18 -1.33
N LYS A 72 -11.00 -9.38 -0.39
CA LYS A 72 -11.78 -8.29 0.21
C LYS A 72 -10.87 -7.31 0.96
N ASP A 73 -9.91 -7.82 1.68
CA ASP A 73 -8.96 -7.04 2.46
C ASP A 73 -8.06 -6.21 1.55
N PHE A 74 -7.58 -6.76 0.45
CA PHE A 74 -6.86 -5.99 -0.57
C PHE A 74 -7.71 -4.86 -1.15
N GLU A 75 -8.96 -5.14 -1.54
CA GLU A 75 -9.84 -4.10 -2.10
C GLU A 75 -10.11 -2.97 -1.10
N GLN A 76 -10.31 -3.30 0.16
CA GLN A 76 -10.44 -2.30 1.22
C GLN A 76 -9.15 -1.48 1.37
N SER A 77 -7.99 -2.12 1.34
CA SER A 77 -6.69 -1.46 1.46
C SER A 77 -6.41 -0.53 0.27
N PHE A 78 -6.74 -0.95 -0.95
CA PHE A 78 -6.64 -0.09 -2.13
C PHE A 78 -7.53 1.15 -2.01
N ALA A 79 -8.77 0.98 -1.55
CA ALA A 79 -9.68 2.10 -1.33
C ALA A 79 -9.16 3.06 -0.24
N THR A 80 -8.68 2.51 0.87
CA THR A 80 -8.10 3.29 1.98
C THR A 80 -6.91 4.11 1.50
N VAL A 81 -5.91 3.46 0.86
CA VAL A 81 -4.69 4.13 0.41
C VAL A 81 -4.97 5.18 -0.68
N SER A 82 -5.87 4.88 -1.61
CA SER A 82 -6.27 5.82 -2.66
C SER A 82 -6.92 7.11 -2.13
N ALA A 83 -7.54 7.05 -0.95
CA ALA A 83 -8.23 8.16 -0.30
C ALA A 83 -7.35 8.95 0.68
N LEU A 84 -6.13 8.49 0.99
CA LEU A 84 -5.26 9.18 1.92
C LEU A 84 -4.86 10.58 1.42
N PRO A 85 -4.83 11.59 2.30
CA PRO A 85 -4.04 12.79 2.04
C PRO A 85 -2.57 12.38 1.90
N CYS A 86 -1.98 12.62 0.73
CA CYS A 86 -0.68 12.04 0.40
C CYS A 86 0.05 12.99 -0.56
N ASP A 87 0.86 13.87 -0.01
CA ASP A 87 1.76 14.73 -0.79
C ASP A 87 3.10 14.02 -1.01
N ILE A 88 3.54 13.21 -0.04
CA ILE A 88 4.77 12.40 -0.12
C ILE A 88 4.42 10.96 0.22
N LEU A 89 4.69 10.04 -0.70
CA LEU A 89 4.56 8.61 -0.51
C LEU A 89 5.91 7.99 -0.11
N LEU A 90 5.88 7.21 0.96
CA LEU A 90 6.96 6.31 1.37
C LEU A 90 6.45 4.86 1.40
N THR A 91 7.32 3.92 1.07
CA THR A 91 7.00 2.49 1.02
C THR A 91 8.15 1.66 1.63
N PRO A 92 7.88 0.45 2.18
CA PRO A 92 8.94 -0.44 2.69
C PRO A 92 9.95 -0.84 1.62
N HIS A 93 9.52 -0.88 0.36
CA HIS A 93 10.37 -1.10 -0.81
C HIS A 93 10.49 0.21 -1.58
N PRO A 94 11.62 0.93 -1.50
CA PRO A 94 11.79 2.26 -2.08
C PRO A 94 11.46 2.36 -3.57
N GLU A 95 11.64 1.27 -4.31
CA GLU A 95 11.31 1.16 -5.73
C GLU A 95 9.81 1.33 -6.01
N ALA A 96 8.96 0.93 -5.07
CA ALA A 96 7.50 1.03 -5.23
C ALA A 96 7.00 2.48 -5.20
N SER A 97 7.77 3.40 -4.62
CA SER A 97 7.50 4.85 -4.58
C SER A 97 8.45 5.65 -5.46
N ASP A 98 9.29 4.99 -6.27
CA ASP A 98 10.35 5.63 -7.09
C ASP A 98 11.26 6.55 -6.25
N LEU A 99 11.50 6.16 -4.98
CA LEU A 99 12.17 7.03 -4.01
C LEU A 99 13.58 7.41 -4.45
N TRP A 100 14.34 6.48 -5.02
CA TRP A 100 15.74 6.72 -5.37
C TRP A 100 15.88 7.78 -6.47
N SER A 101 15.10 7.69 -7.55
CA SER A 101 15.15 8.69 -8.63
C SER A 101 14.59 10.04 -8.18
N ARG A 102 13.62 10.03 -7.25
CA ARG A 102 13.10 11.27 -6.63
C ARG A 102 14.15 11.95 -5.76
N LEU A 103 14.94 11.20 -4.98
CA LEU A 103 16.04 11.73 -4.19
C LEU A 103 17.15 12.28 -5.08
N GLU A 104 17.51 11.59 -6.15
CA GLU A 104 18.49 12.07 -7.13
C GLU A 104 18.05 13.41 -7.75
N ARG A 105 16.79 13.55 -8.18
CA ARG A 105 16.26 14.84 -8.66
C ARG A 105 16.36 15.94 -7.61
N ARG A 106 16.09 15.60 -6.34
CA ARG A 106 16.22 16.55 -5.23
C ARG A 106 17.66 17.03 -5.05
N GLU A 107 18.62 16.15 -5.13
CA GLU A 107 20.06 16.48 -5.08
C GLU A 107 20.48 17.38 -6.24
N HIS A 108 19.84 17.24 -7.41
CA HIS A 108 20.06 18.10 -8.58
C HIS A 108 19.24 19.40 -8.56
N GLY A 109 18.62 19.74 -7.42
CA GLY A 109 18.02 21.06 -7.19
C GLY A 109 16.51 21.13 -7.41
N ASP A 110 15.78 20.01 -7.55
CA ASP A 110 14.32 20.01 -7.56
C ASP A 110 13.77 19.94 -6.11
N PRO A 111 13.30 21.05 -5.52
CA PRO A 111 12.81 21.07 -4.15
C PRO A 111 11.48 20.30 -3.99
N ASN A 112 10.79 20.01 -5.08
CA ASN A 112 9.52 19.31 -5.10
C ASN A 112 9.62 17.86 -5.59
N ALA A 113 10.81 17.33 -5.80
CA ALA A 113 11.03 15.99 -6.35
C ALA A 113 10.28 14.86 -5.62
N LEU A 114 10.05 15.00 -4.32
CA LEU A 114 9.33 14.02 -3.51
C LEU A 114 7.81 14.25 -3.50
N VAL A 115 7.33 15.41 -3.96
CA VAL A 115 5.92 15.80 -3.86
C VAL A 115 5.14 15.31 -5.08
N ASP A 116 4.12 14.49 -4.82
CA ASP A 116 3.18 14.00 -5.82
C ASP A 116 1.85 13.64 -5.14
N ALA A 117 0.89 14.54 -5.21
CA ALA A 117 -0.42 14.37 -4.58
C ALA A 117 -1.26 13.20 -5.16
N ALA A 118 -0.83 12.58 -6.25
CA ALA A 118 -1.46 11.41 -6.85
C ALA A 118 -0.75 10.09 -6.50
N ALA A 119 0.42 10.14 -5.83
CA ALA A 119 1.28 8.96 -5.64
C ALA A 119 0.59 7.80 -4.93
N CYS A 120 -0.16 8.07 -3.86
CA CYS A 120 -0.90 7.02 -3.14
C CYS A 120 -1.98 6.37 -4.01
N ARG A 121 -2.69 7.16 -4.82
CA ARG A 121 -3.69 6.64 -5.76
C ARG A 121 -3.04 5.78 -6.84
N HIS A 122 -1.97 6.26 -7.45
CA HIS A 122 -1.22 5.51 -8.47
C HIS A 122 -0.69 4.19 -7.92
N LEU A 123 -0.17 4.19 -6.67
CA LEU A 123 0.27 2.96 -6.01
C LEU A 123 -0.87 1.96 -5.85
N ALA A 124 -2.03 2.42 -5.34
CA ALA A 124 -3.20 1.57 -5.13
C ALA A 124 -3.75 1.00 -6.45
N ASP A 125 -3.84 1.82 -7.50
CA ASP A 125 -4.33 1.41 -8.82
C ASP A 125 -3.39 0.37 -9.46
N ALA A 126 -2.07 0.59 -9.39
CA ALA A 126 -1.09 -0.37 -9.90
C ALA A 126 -1.10 -1.68 -9.12
N ALA A 127 -1.33 -1.64 -7.80
CA ALA A 127 -1.44 -2.84 -6.98
C ALA A 127 -2.72 -3.62 -7.29
N ARG A 128 -3.85 -2.93 -7.47
CA ARG A 128 -5.12 -3.55 -7.90
C ARG A 128 -4.98 -4.25 -9.25
N GLU A 129 -4.32 -3.63 -10.22
CA GLU A 129 -4.07 -4.25 -11.53
C GLU A 129 -3.25 -5.54 -11.41
N ARG A 130 -2.22 -5.55 -10.56
CA ARG A 130 -1.42 -6.76 -10.30
C ARG A 130 -2.25 -7.87 -9.68
N LEU A 131 -3.13 -7.55 -8.71
CA LEU A 131 -4.03 -8.52 -8.08
C LEU A 131 -5.00 -9.10 -9.10
N LEU A 132 -5.61 -8.28 -9.95
CA LEU A 132 -6.51 -8.74 -11.00
C LEU A 132 -5.82 -9.69 -11.97
N LYS A 133 -4.59 -9.37 -12.42
CA LYS A 133 -3.79 -10.26 -13.27
C LYS A 133 -3.53 -11.60 -12.58
N ARG A 134 -3.22 -11.60 -11.29
CA ARG A 134 -3.00 -12.82 -10.51
C ARG A 134 -4.28 -13.66 -10.39
N VAL A 135 -5.43 -13.04 -10.09
CA VAL A 135 -6.74 -13.71 -10.00
C VAL A 135 -7.12 -14.37 -11.33
N VAL A 136 -6.93 -13.66 -12.45
CA VAL A 136 -7.20 -14.21 -13.80
C VAL A 136 -6.31 -15.41 -14.09
N LYS A 137 -5.01 -15.32 -13.77
CA LYS A 137 -4.07 -16.45 -13.95
C LYS A 137 -4.52 -17.67 -13.16
N GLU A 138 -4.82 -17.52 -11.87
CA GLU A 138 -5.28 -18.61 -10.99
C GLU A 138 -6.55 -19.28 -11.53
N SER A 139 -7.51 -18.48 -12.02
CA SER A 139 -8.77 -18.98 -12.57
C SER A 139 -8.56 -19.76 -13.87
N SER A 140 -7.66 -19.34 -14.74
CA SER A 140 -7.35 -20.03 -15.99
C SER A 140 -6.68 -21.39 -15.77
N GLU A 141 -5.74 -21.46 -14.82
CA GLU A 141 -5.04 -22.69 -14.46
C GLU A 141 -6.00 -23.74 -13.88
N GLN A 142 -6.99 -23.32 -13.07
CA GLN A 142 -8.02 -24.19 -12.53
C GLN A 142 -8.96 -24.75 -13.62
N GLY A 143 -9.32 -23.92 -14.61
CA GLY A 143 -10.15 -24.36 -15.74
C GLY A 143 -9.47 -25.39 -16.65
N SER A 144 -8.14 -25.32 -16.74
CA SER A 144 -7.34 -26.26 -17.51
C SER A 144 -7.18 -27.61 -16.79
N ALA A 145 -7.00 -27.58 -15.48
CA ALA A 145 -6.90 -28.81 -14.66
C ALA A 145 -8.22 -29.61 -14.62
N ALA A 146 -9.37 -28.93 -14.66
CA ALA A 146 -10.68 -29.58 -14.65
C ALA A 146 -11.08 -30.24 -15.99
N LYS A 147 -10.41 -29.90 -17.11
CA LYS A 147 -10.68 -30.46 -18.45
C LYS A 147 -9.76 -31.62 -18.81
N GLY A 148 -8.76 -31.95 -17.99
CA GLY A 148 -7.77 -33.00 -18.22
C GLY A 148 -8.03 -34.30 -17.46
N THR A 149 -9.18 -34.45 -16.80
CA THR A 149 -9.68 -35.66 -16.16
C THR A 149 -10.93 -36.18 -16.86
#